data_6a0e608bd4da6b9663e6a60342186436
#
_entry.id   6a0e608bd4da6b9663e6a60342186436
#
_cell.length_a   1.000
_cell.length_b   1.000
_cell.length_c   1.000
_cell.angle_alpha   90.00
_cell.angle_beta   90.00
_cell.angle_gamma   90.00
#
_symmetry.space_group_name_H-M   'P 1'
#
loop_
_entity.id
_entity.type
_entity.pdbx_description
1 polymer ?
#
loop_
_entity_poly.entity_id
_entity_poly.type
_entity_poly.pdbx_seq_one_letter_code
_entity_poly.pdbx_strand_id
1 'polypeptide(L)'
;MDRVADALERLRIISSERFRPTMELAWPRIVTGFAIMSKQTADLAMVGMAVGIAGTGGMAFALAYWEIVTMLGLGLAGGTVSLVSQNYGGEETERASLVVTQSVLLATAIALPLVATFLLFSEPLIAVFDSDPALVEHGSTYLVYVAPAVLFELLNLIASRTYTGVGDTFTEMVARAGGAVLNVVLSAVFIFAFDMGVAGAGLGTTLSTGFVTVVLAWGMVGRSYGRLGMEPSPVPITRSGPWLDLGLAKQLVEISAPEIGRRLAQGITVFPLLWIAAAFGPVVVTAVEVGRRVRSLINSINWGLGLAASSLVGQQLGADDEDEAGAYGTEIVRLSVVIYVAAASVVVVFAEPIAGLFVSGPEEVVQAAAFVAVGAISAVGFGLDGTAAGALLGAGDTRLPFVASLVGRYVFALPAAALGFVTPLDVAGLYLAFLLETYVPGGINYWLFRRGRWKAVSRKYRPSAESG
;
A
#
# COMPACT_ATOMS: atom_id res chain seq x y z
N MET A 1 -17.20 -19.24 8.44
CA MET A 1 -17.37 -17.79 8.52
C MET A 1 -18.56 -17.40 9.40
N ASP A 2 -19.71 -18.06 9.29
CA ASP A 2 -20.94 -17.67 10.00
C ASP A 2 -20.83 -17.64 11.53
N ARG A 3 -20.22 -18.68 12.14
CA ARG A 3 -20.00 -18.69 13.61
C ARG A 3 -19.13 -17.53 14.13
N VAL A 4 -18.18 -17.08 13.31
CA VAL A 4 -17.31 -15.94 13.64
C VAL A 4 -18.09 -14.64 13.50
N ALA A 5 -18.86 -14.50 12.44
CA ALA A 5 -19.75 -13.37 12.21
C ALA A 5 -20.73 -13.18 13.38
N ASP A 6 -21.44 -14.26 13.76
CA ASP A 6 -22.37 -14.24 14.90
C ASP A 6 -21.71 -13.84 16.22
N ALA A 7 -20.47 -14.31 16.46
CA ALA A 7 -19.73 -13.94 17.67
C ALA A 7 -19.35 -12.45 17.68
N LEU A 8 -18.88 -11.93 16.54
CA LEU A 8 -18.50 -10.52 16.40
C LEU A 8 -19.73 -9.59 16.50
N GLU A 9 -20.85 -10.02 15.99
CA GLU A 9 -22.12 -9.29 16.10
C GLU A 9 -22.62 -9.21 17.54
N ARG A 10 -22.58 -10.33 18.31
CA ARG A 10 -22.90 -10.34 19.75
C ARG A 10 -21.99 -9.40 20.55
N LEU A 11 -20.73 -9.26 20.13
CA LEU A 11 -19.77 -8.34 20.73
C LEU A 11 -19.92 -6.89 20.23
N ARG A 12 -20.88 -6.62 19.33
CA ARG A 12 -21.14 -5.31 18.70
C ARG A 12 -19.91 -4.73 17.99
N ILE A 13 -19.11 -5.61 17.40
CA ILE A 13 -17.92 -5.22 16.62
C ILE A 13 -18.32 -4.92 15.18
N ILE A 14 -18.95 -5.89 14.50
CA ILE A 14 -19.47 -5.77 13.14
C ILE A 14 -20.70 -6.67 12.99
N SER A 15 -21.72 -6.20 12.25
CA SER A 15 -22.88 -7.01 11.92
C SER A 15 -22.55 -8.13 10.96
N SER A 16 -23.28 -9.26 11.03
CA SER A 16 -23.07 -10.41 10.13
C SER A 16 -23.23 -10.04 8.66
N GLU A 17 -24.13 -9.12 8.34
CA GLU A 17 -24.40 -8.63 6.99
C GLU A 17 -23.22 -7.86 6.40
N ARG A 18 -22.48 -7.06 7.21
CA ARG A 18 -21.32 -6.27 6.78
C ARG A 18 -20.01 -7.03 6.90
N PHE A 19 -19.91 -8.01 7.80
CA PHE A 19 -18.71 -8.81 7.99
C PHE A 19 -18.33 -9.58 6.72
N ARG A 20 -19.29 -10.24 6.09
CA ARG A 20 -19.03 -11.07 4.93
C ARG A 20 -18.48 -10.27 3.74
N PRO A 21 -19.13 -9.19 3.27
CA PRO A 21 -18.58 -8.36 2.18
C PRO A 21 -17.22 -7.76 2.53
N THR A 22 -17.03 -7.34 3.80
CA THR A 22 -15.73 -6.81 4.27
C THR A 22 -14.62 -7.83 4.13
N MET A 23 -14.85 -9.08 4.55
CA MET A 23 -13.85 -10.13 4.48
C MET A 23 -13.63 -10.62 3.05
N GLU A 24 -14.67 -10.69 2.23
CA GLU A 24 -14.55 -11.05 0.81
C GLU A 24 -13.64 -10.08 0.05
N LEU A 25 -13.64 -8.80 0.40
CA LEU A 25 -12.73 -7.82 -0.16
C LEU A 25 -11.34 -7.81 0.51
N ALA A 26 -11.27 -8.06 1.81
CA ALA A 26 -10.02 -7.90 2.55
C ALA A 26 -9.04 -9.07 2.36
N TRP A 27 -9.50 -10.34 2.46
CA TRP A 27 -8.59 -11.48 2.45
C TRP A 27 -7.81 -11.66 1.15
N PRO A 28 -8.41 -11.48 -0.06
CA PRO A 28 -7.64 -11.62 -1.29
C PRO A 28 -6.54 -10.58 -1.39
N ARG A 29 -6.80 -9.38 -0.88
CA ARG A 29 -5.83 -8.29 -0.88
C ARG A 29 -4.66 -8.53 0.08
N ILE A 30 -4.92 -9.15 1.24
CA ILE A 30 -3.87 -9.57 2.17
C ILE A 30 -2.97 -10.61 1.49
N VAL A 31 -3.56 -11.61 0.82
CA VAL A 31 -2.80 -12.64 0.08
C VAL A 31 -1.96 -12.01 -1.03
N THR A 32 -2.53 -11.08 -1.81
CA THR A 32 -1.78 -10.33 -2.84
C THR A 32 -0.58 -9.60 -2.25
N GLY A 33 -0.74 -8.96 -1.09
CA GLY A 33 0.34 -8.28 -0.39
C GLY A 33 1.49 -9.21 -0.02
N PHE A 34 1.18 -10.36 0.56
CA PHE A 34 2.19 -11.39 0.87
C PHE A 34 2.89 -11.92 -0.39
N ALA A 35 2.17 -12.16 -1.47
CA ALA A 35 2.75 -12.62 -2.73
C ALA A 35 3.76 -11.61 -3.30
N ILE A 36 3.42 -10.32 -3.28
CA ILE A 36 4.32 -9.25 -3.75
C ILE A 36 5.57 -9.14 -2.87
N MET A 37 5.42 -9.20 -1.54
CA MET A 37 6.57 -9.16 -0.62
C MET A 37 7.48 -10.36 -0.79
N SER A 38 6.90 -11.57 -0.95
CA SER A 38 7.66 -12.81 -1.18
C SER A 38 8.45 -12.75 -2.48
N LYS A 39 7.85 -12.23 -3.56
CA LYS A 39 8.52 -12.01 -4.84
C LYS A 39 9.77 -11.13 -4.69
N GLN A 40 9.63 -9.96 -4.05
CA GLN A 40 10.75 -9.02 -3.85
C GLN A 40 11.88 -9.65 -3.03
N THR A 41 11.53 -10.42 -2.01
CA THR A 41 12.50 -11.13 -1.17
C THR A 41 13.21 -12.22 -1.97
N ALA A 42 12.48 -12.98 -2.79
CA ALA A 42 13.06 -14.02 -3.64
C ALA A 42 14.03 -13.45 -4.68
N ASP A 43 13.65 -12.36 -5.37
CA ASP A 43 14.53 -11.69 -6.35
C ASP A 43 15.84 -11.24 -5.70
N LEU A 44 15.76 -10.59 -4.53
CA LEU A 44 16.95 -10.13 -3.79
C LEU A 44 17.85 -11.29 -3.36
N ALA A 45 17.24 -12.38 -2.88
CA ALA A 45 17.97 -13.60 -2.48
C ALA A 45 18.67 -14.27 -3.67
N MET A 46 17.99 -14.40 -4.82
CA MET A 46 18.56 -14.97 -6.04
C MET A 46 19.73 -14.15 -6.56
N VAL A 47 19.61 -12.81 -6.58
CA VAL A 47 20.72 -11.92 -6.94
C VAL A 47 21.89 -12.06 -5.95
N GLY A 48 21.59 -12.17 -4.65
CA GLY A 48 22.63 -12.40 -3.64
C GLY A 48 23.41 -13.70 -3.85
N MET A 49 22.73 -14.77 -4.24
CA MET A 49 23.38 -16.05 -4.55
C MET A 49 24.20 -16.04 -5.84
N ALA A 50 23.74 -15.31 -6.87
CA ALA A 50 24.37 -15.31 -8.19
C ALA A 50 25.49 -14.26 -8.32
N VAL A 51 25.31 -13.09 -7.75
CA VAL A 51 26.19 -11.90 -7.96
C VAL A 51 26.91 -11.47 -6.67
N GLY A 52 26.36 -11.84 -5.50
CA GLY A 52 26.93 -11.49 -4.21
C GLY A 52 26.55 -10.10 -3.71
N ILE A 53 27.40 -9.54 -2.80
CA ILE A 53 27.10 -8.32 -2.05
C ILE A 53 26.95 -7.07 -2.98
N ALA A 54 27.79 -6.95 -4.00
CA ALA A 54 27.70 -5.81 -4.92
C ALA A 54 26.39 -5.80 -5.72
N GLY A 55 25.91 -6.99 -6.17
CA GLY A 55 24.64 -7.13 -6.86
C GLY A 55 23.45 -6.79 -5.95
N THR A 56 23.41 -7.31 -4.72
CA THR A 56 22.34 -7.02 -3.77
C THR A 56 22.33 -5.56 -3.33
N GLY A 57 23.49 -4.96 -3.11
CA GLY A 57 23.64 -3.55 -2.73
C GLY A 57 23.16 -2.61 -3.84
N GLY A 58 23.62 -2.82 -5.08
CA GLY A 58 23.17 -2.04 -6.24
C GLY A 58 21.66 -2.19 -6.48
N MET A 59 21.14 -3.42 -6.42
CA MET A 59 19.70 -3.67 -6.53
C MET A 59 18.90 -2.99 -5.40
N ALA A 60 19.41 -2.96 -4.16
CA ALA A 60 18.72 -2.33 -3.04
C ALA A 60 18.56 -0.80 -3.28
N PHE A 61 19.57 -0.12 -3.82
CA PHE A 61 19.46 1.29 -4.22
C PHE A 61 18.42 1.50 -5.32
N ALA A 62 18.38 0.63 -6.31
CA ALA A 62 17.37 0.68 -7.37
C ALA A 62 15.95 0.45 -6.85
N LEU A 63 15.77 -0.46 -5.87
CA LEU A 63 14.49 -0.71 -5.22
C LEU A 63 13.98 0.50 -4.41
N ALA A 64 14.86 1.38 -3.92
CA ALA A 64 14.42 2.63 -3.28
C ALA A 64 13.66 3.54 -4.27
N TYR A 65 14.11 3.62 -5.53
CA TYR A 65 13.37 4.33 -6.58
C TYR A 65 12.07 3.62 -6.96
N TRP A 66 12.07 2.29 -6.97
CA TRP A 66 10.85 1.51 -7.21
C TRP A 66 9.78 1.77 -6.15
N GLU A 67 10.16 1.93 -4.89
CA GLU A 67 9.22 2.31 -3.81
C GLU A 67 8.59 3.68 -4.06
N ILE A 68 9.35 4.67 -4.56
CA ILE A 68 8.80 5.98 -4.93
C ILE A 68 7.76 5.83 -6.04
N VAL A 69 8.06 5.04 -7.09
CA VAL A 69 7.12 4.73 -8.17
C VAL A 69 5.84 4.10 -7.61
N THR A 70 5.98 3.12 -6.73
CA THR A 70 4.85 2.43 -6.09
C THR A 70 4.00 3.40 -5.25
N MET A 71 4.62 4.30 -4.47
CA MET A 71 3.91 5.31 -3.68
C MET A 71 3.10 6.28 -4.56
N LEU A 72 3.68 6.74 -5.67
CA LEU A 72 2.98 7.58 -6.65
C LEU A 72 1.79 6.84 -7.27
N GLY A 73 2.01 5.60 -7.71
CA GLY A 73 0.99 4.76 -8.30
C GLY A 73 -0.16 4.43 -7.33
N LEU A 74 0.16 4.07 -6.08
CA LEU A 74 -0.84 3.80 -5.04
C LEU A 74 -1.65 5.04 -4.67
N GLY A 75 -1.04 6.22 -4.69
CA GLY A 75 -1.75 7.47 -4.44
C GLY A 75 -2.72 7.81 -5.57
N LEU A 76 -2.30 7.70 -6.83
CA LEU A 76 -3.17 7.88 -8.00
C LEU A 76 -4.31 6.86 -8.01
N ALA A 77 -4.00 5.60 -7.77
CA ALA A 77 -4.97 4.52 -7.71
C ALA A 77 -5.97 4.68 -6.53
N GLY A 78 -5.60 5.43 -5.47
CA GLY A 78 -6.52 5.84 -4.41
C GLY A 78 -7.67 6.70 -4.93
N GLY A 79 -7.39 7.68 -5.78
CA GLY A 79 -8.44 8.46 -6.46
C GLY A 79 -9.32 7.61 -7.37
N THR A 80 -8.70 6.64 -8.06
CA THR A 80 -9.43 5.69 -8.93
C THR A 80 -10.46 4.90 -8.12
N VAL A 81 -10.07 4.24 -7.03
CA VAL A 81 -11.01 3.43 -6.23
C VAL A 81 -12.13 4.28 -5.65
N SER A 82 -11.83 5.49 -5.19
CA SER A 82 -12.85 6.41 -4.65
C SER A 82 -13.91 6.77 -5.68
N LEU A 83 -13.51 7.24 -6.86
CA LEU A 83 -14.45 7.65 -7.90
C LEU A 83 -15.14 6.46 -8.57
N VAL A 84 -14.45 5.34 -8.78
CA VAL A 84 -15.06 4.13 -9.37
C VAL A 84 -16.11 3.57 -8.42
N SER A 85 -15.81 3.43 -7.11
CA SER A 85 -16.78 2.85 -6.16
C SER A 85 -18.02 3.72 -6.01
N GLN A 86 -17.89 5.05 -5.96
CA GLN A 86 -19.03 5.95 -5.87
C GLN A 86 -19.89 5.95 -7.14
N ASN A 87 -19.28 5.97 -8.34
CA ASN A 87 -20.05 5.94 -9.57
C ASN A 87 -20.69 4.56 -9.81
N TYR A 88 -19.97 3.48 -9.49
CA TYR A 88 -20.52 2.11 -9.60
C TYR A 88 -21.65 1.86 -8.62
N GLY A 89 -21.51 2.29 -7.36
CA GLY A 89 -22.58 2.21 -6.35
C GLY A 89 -23.82 3.03 -6.69
N GLY A 90 -23.64 4.13 -7.45
CA GLY A 90 -24.74 4.94 -8.01
C GLY A 90 -25.26 4.45 -9.36
N GLU A 91 -24.90 3.24 -9.80
CA GLU A 91 -25.30 2.63 -11.10
C GLU A 91 -24.82 3.41 -12.34
N GLU A 92 -23.94 4.41 -12.18
CA GLU A 92 -23.35 5.25 -13.22
C GLU A 92 -22.12 4.58 -13.86
N THR A 93 -22.33 3.39 -14.46
CA THR A 93 -21.26 2.54 -15.02
C THR A 93 -20.47 3.24 -16.13
N GLU A 94 -21.12 4.04 -16.98
CA GLU A 94 -20.43 4.80 -18.05
C GLU A 94 -19.48 5.83 -17.46
N ARG A 95 -19.91 6.55 -16.44
CA ARG A 95 -19.07 7.53 -15.74
C ARG A 95 -17.92 6.86 -14.99
N ALA A 96 -18.16 5.72 -14.36
CA ALA A 96 -17.11 4.89 -13.77
C ALA A 96 -16.08 4.46 -14.82
N SER A 97 -16.51 4.06 -16.02
CA SER A 97 -15.63 3.70 -17.16
C SER A 97 -14.79 4.90 -17.65
N LEU A 98 -15.37 6.10 -17.67
CA LEU A 98 -14.61 7.33 -17.97
C LEU A 98 -13.56 7.62 -16.91
N VAL A 99 -13.87 7.44 -15.61
CA VAL A 99 -12.88 7.57 -14.52
C VAL A 99 -11.71 6.62 -14.73
N VAL A 100 -11.97 5.35 -15.07
CA VAL A 100 -10.92 4.37 -15.38
C VAL A 100 -10.05 4.83 -16.55
N THR A 101 -10.68 5.33 -17.61
CA THR A 101 -9.95 5.84 -18.79
C THR A 101 -9.06 7.03 -18.42
N GLN A 102 -9.58 8.01 -17.65
CA GLN A 102 -8.76 9.14 -17.17
C GLN A 102 -7.61 8.67 -16.26
N SER A 103 -7.87 7.67 -15.40
CA SER A 103 -6.84 7.08 -14.52
C SER A 103 -5.71 6.43 -15.32
N VAL A 104 -6.03 5.69 -16.39
CA VAL A 104 -5.05 5.06 -17.29
C VAL A 104 -4.23 6.13 -18.02
N LEU A 105 -4.86 7.21 -18.52
CA LEU A 105 -4.16 8.30 -19.17
C LEU A 105 -3.20 9.01 -18.21
N LEU A 106 -3.64 9.34 -16.99
CA LEU A 106 -2.80 9.96 -15.97
C LEU A 106 -1.66 9.05 -15.52
N ALA A 107 -1.94 7.75 -15.30
CA ALA A 107 -0.91 6.77 -14.95
C ALA A 107 0.15 6.68 -16.05
N THR A 108 -0.26 6.66 -17.31
CA THR A 108 0.66 6.65 -18.47
C THR A 108 1.47 7.94 -18.55
N ALA A 109 0.82 9.10 -18.35
CA ALA A 109 1.51 10.39 -18.38
C ALA A 109 2.54 10.54 -17.24
N ILE A 110 2.32 9.92 -16.09
CA ILE A 110 3.29 9.87 -14.98
C ILE A 110 4.37 8.83 -15.25
N ALA A 111 4.00 7.67 -15.80
CA ALA A 111 4.93 6.56 -16.02
C ALA A 111 5.99 6.87 -17.07
N LEU A 112 5.60 7.48 -18.20
CA LEU A 112 6.53 7.71 -19.33
C LEU A 112 7.76 8.56 -18.96
N PRO A 113 7.63 9.70 -18.26
CA PRO A 113 8.80 10.43 -17.76
C PRO A 113 9.67 9.62 -16.79
N LEU A 114 9.07 8.80 -15.92
CA LEU A 114 9.80 7.95 -14.98
C LEU A 114 10.57 6.84 -15.72
N VAL A 115 9.95 6.20 -16.71
CA VAL A 115 10.61 5.24 -17.59
C VAL A 115 11.81 5.89 -18.29
N ALA A 116 11.60 7.07 -18.89
CA ALA A 116 12.68 7.82 -19.55
C ALA A 116 13.80 8.17 -18.57
N THR A 117 13.46 8.58 -17.35
CA THR A 117 14.43 8.88 -16.29
C THR A 117 15.26 7.65 -15.92
N PHE A 118 14.65 6.48 -15.76
CA PHE A 118 15.38 5.24 -15.43
C PHE A 118 16.27 4.79 -16.60
N LEU A 119 15.84 4.98 -17.84
CA LEU A 119 16.63 4.60 -19.02
C LEU A 119 17.81 5.56 -19.27
N LEU A 120 17.61 6.87 -19.07
CA LEU A 120 18.60 7.88 -19.45
C LEU A 120 19.53 8.28 -18.30
N PHE A 121 19.11 8.12 -17.05
CA PHE A 121 19.82 8.60 -15.86
C PHE A 121 20.05 7.50 -14.83
N SER A 122 20.04 6.21 -15.21
CA SER A 122 20.23 5.08 -14.29
C SER A 122 21.53 5.18 -13.47
N GLU A 123 22.66 5.46 -14.09
CA GLU A 123 23.96 5.58 -13.40
C GLU A 123 23.98 6.76 -12.41
N PRO A 124 23.67 8.02 -12.82
CA PRO A 124 23.64 9.13 -11.87
C PRO A 124 22.65 8.94 -10.71
N LEU A 125 21.51 8.26 -10.94
CA LEU A 125 20.56 7.96 -9.88
C LEU A 125 21.16 7.05 -8.81
N ILE A 126 21.86 5.99 -9.21
CA ILE A 126 22.51 5.09 -8.24
C ILE A 126 23.73 5.73 -7.59
N ALA A 127 24.51 6.50 -8.35
CA ALA A 127 25.70 7.20 -7.84
C ALA A 127 25.40 8.24 -6.74
N VAL A 128 24.15 8.66 -6.58
CA VAL A 128 23.72 9.49 -5.42
C VAL A 128 23.88 8.74 -4.10
N PHE A 129 23.73 7.40 -4.08
CA PHE A 129 23.79 6.60 -2.87
C PHE A 129 25.21 6.13 -2.55
N ASP A 130 25.96 5.73 -3.56
CA ASP A 130 27.32 5.22 -3.42
C ASP A 130 28.13 5.47 -4.70
N SER A 131 29.44 5.64 -4.54
CA SER A 131 30.40 5.85 -5.64
C SER A 131 31.17 4.58 -6.02
N ASP A 132 30.93 3.44 -5.39
CA ASP A 132 31.54 2.15 -5.75
C ASP A 132 31.08 1.75 -7.16
N PRO A 133 32.01 1.60 -8.11
CA PRO A 133 31.67 1.29 -9.51
C PRO A 133 30.84 0.01 -9.66
N ALA A 134 31.09 -1.03 -8.86
CA ALA A 134 30.34 -2.27 -8.94
C ALA A 134 28.87 -2.12 -8.46
N LEU A 135 28.65 -1.36 -7.37
CA LEU A 135 27.30 -1.05 -6.90
C LEU A 135 26.54 -0.20 -7.91
N VAL A 136 27.21 0.80 -8.52
CA VAL A 136 26.62 1.67 -9.55
C VAL A 136 26.27 0.87 -10.80
N GLU A 137 27.15 0.00 -11.28
CA GLU A 137 26.92 -0.84 -12.46
C GLU A 137 25.72 -1.77 -12.25
N HIS A 138 25.66 -2.50 -11.13
CA HIS A 138 24.56 -3.42 -10.87
C HIS A 138 23.25 -2.71 -10.64
N GLY A 139 23.23 -1.60 -9.89
CA GLY A 139 22.02 -0.83 -9.63
C GLY A 139 21.47 -0.16 -10.89
N SER A 140 22.34 0.44 -11.71
CA SER A 140 21.93 1.05 -12.98
C SER A 140 21.43 0.00 -13.98
N THR A 141 22.08 -1.14 -14.05
CA THR A 141 21.62 -2.28 -14.87
C THR A 141 20.21 -2.70 -14.45
N TYR A 142 19.94 -2.87 -13.15
CA TYR A 142 18.59 -3.19 -12.69
C TYR A 142 17.57 -2.14 -13.10
N LEU A 143 17.88 -0.83 -12.92
CA LEU A 143 16.97 0.27 -13.29
C LEU A 143 16.62 0.26 -14.76
N VAL A 144 17.60 0.01 -15.65
CA VAL A 144 17.38 -0.08 -17.10
C VAL A 144 16.43 -1.23 -17.45
N TYR A 145 16.68 -2.43 -16.91
CA TYR A 145 15.86 -3.59 -17.22
C TYR A 145 14.47 -3.57 -16.57
N VAL A 146 14.31 -2.89 -15.44
CA VAL A 146 13.01 -2.73 -14.77
C VAL A 146 12.23 -1.50 -15.23
N ALA A 147 12.86 -0.59 -16.00
CA ALA A 147 12.21 0.65 -16.46
C ALA A 147 10.85 0.44 -17.14
N PRO A 148 10.66 -0.50 -18.09
CA PRO A 148 9.34 -0.72 -18.69
C PRO A 148 8.29 -1.20 -17.68
N ALA A 149 8.71 -1.89 -16.63
CA ALA A 149 7.80 -2.35 -15.57
C ALA A 149 7.16 -1.19 -14.80
N VAL A 150 7.76 0.01 -14.80
CA VAL A 150 7.17 1.21 -14.19
C VAL A 150 5.79 1.51 -14.80
N LEU A 151 5.69 1.51 -16.12
CA LEU A 151 4.41 1.71 -16.81
C LEU A 151 3.43 0.58 -16.47
N PHE A 152 3.87 -0.66 -16.55
CA PHE A 152 3.04 -1.82 -16.28
C PHE A 152 2.55 -1.81 -14.82
N GLU A 153 3.39 -1.47 -13.83
CA GLU A 153 2.96 -1.43 -12.42
C GLU A 153 1.94 -0.32 -12.16
N LEU A 154 2.12 0.88 -12.72
CA LEU A 154 1.13 1.93 -12.57
C LEU A 154 -0.22 1.52 -13.18
N LEU A 155 -0.22 0.91 -14.36
CA LEU A 155 -1.44 0.39 -15.00
C LEU A 155 -2.07 -0.75 -14.17
N ASN A 156 -1.27 -1.65 -13.62
CA ASN A 156 -1.74 -2.72 -12.72
C ASN A 156 -2.39 -2.17 -11.46
N LEU A 157 -1.83 -1.09 -10.89
CA LEU A 157 -2.43 -0.44 -9.72
C LEU A 157 -3.77 0.21 -10.05
N ILE A 158 -3.92 0.84 -11.22
CA ILE A 158 -5.21 1.37 -11.67
C ILE A 158 -6.21 0.23 -11.88
N ALA A 159 -5.84 -0.83 -12.58
CA ALA A 159 -6.70 -2.00 -12.79
C ALA A 159 -7.11 -2.64 -11.46
N SER A 160 -6.17 -2.87 -10.55
CA SER A 160 -6.43 -3.37 -9.20
C SER A 160 -7.48 -2.53 -8.47
N ARG A 161 -7.38 -1.20 -8.53
CA ARG A 161 -8.31 -0.31 -7.85
C ARG A 161 -9.66 -0.21 -8.54
N THR A 162 -9.70 -0.41 -9.85
CA THR A 162 -10.95 -0.55 -10.59
C THR A 162 -11.71 -1.79 -10.12
N TYR A 163 -11.05 -2.96 -10.12
CA TYR A 163 -11.65 -4.20 -9.62
C TYR A 163 -12.07 -4.09 -8.15
N THR A 164 -11.25 -3.51 -7.30
CA THR A 164 -11.62 -3.27 -5.90
C THR A 164 -12.82 -2.34 -5.77
N GLY A 165 -12.89 -1.27 -6.56
CA GLY A 165 -13.99 -0.29 -6.53
C GLY A 165 -15.34 -0.90 -6.87
N VAL A 166 -15.37 -1.95 -7.70
CA VAL A 166 -16.60 -2.71 -8.05
C VAL A 166 -16.85 -3.91 -7.13
N GLY A 167 -15.97 -4.16 -6.14
CA GLY A 167 -16.14 -5.24 -5.18
C GLY A 167 -15.48 -6.57 -5.56
N ASP A 168 -14.65 -6.62 -6.63
CA ASP A 168 -13.92 -7.83 -7.04
C ASP A 168 -12.42 -7.71 -6.72
N THR A 169 -12.01 -8.19 -5.57
CA THR A 169 -10.59 -8.32 -5.22
C THR A 169 -10.01 -9.71 -5.56
N PHE A 170 -10.87 -10.68 -5.87
CA PHE A 170 -10.44 -12.04 -6.18
C PHE A 170 -9.74 -12.11 -7.55
N THR A 171 -10.31 -11.49 -8.58
CA THR A 171 -9.70 -11.40 -9.92
C THR A 171 -8.32 -10.72 -9.86
N GLU A 172 -8.21 -9.62 -9.10
CA GLU A 172 -6.93 -8.95 -8.86
C GLU A 172 -5.93 -9.89 -8.17
N MET A 173 -6.35 -10.60 -7.12
CA MET A 173 -5.51 -11.52 -6.38
C MET A 173 -4.94 -12.62 -7.28
N VAL A 174 -5.78 -13.28 -8.06
CA VAL A 174 -5.34 -14.36 -8.96
C VAL A 174 -4.32 -13.85 -9.98
N ALA A 175 -4.58 -12.68 -10.59
CA ALA A 175 -3.68 -12.10 -11.56
C ALA A 175 -2.33 -11.70 -10.93
N ARG A 176 -2.34 -10.98 -9.80
CA ARG A 176 -1.10 -10.47 -9.19
C ARG A 176 -0.31 -11.56 -8.44
N ALA A 177 -0.97 -12.49 -7.75
CA ALA A 177 -0.29 -13.61 -7.12
C ALA A 177 0.28 -14.57 -8.18
N GLY A 178 -0.46 -14.85 -9.26
CA GLY A 178 0.05 -15.59 -10.40
C GLY A 178 1.25 -14.91 -11.06
N GLY A 179 1.19 -13.58 -11.21
CA GLY A 179 2.32 -12.77 -11.70
C GLY A 179 3.54 -12.82 -10.78
N ALA A 180 3.35 -12.88 -9.46
CA ALA A 180 4.45 -13.02 -8.50
C ALA A 180 5.14 -14.39 -8.64
N VAL A 181 4.37 -15.47 -8.80
CA VAL A 181 4.93 -16.81 -9.07
C VAL A 181 5.68 -16.83 -10.39
N LEU A 182 5.08 -16.25 -11.46
CA LEU A 182 5.72 -16.14 -12.77
C LEU A 182 7.04 -15.35 -12.69
N ASN A 183 7.06 -14.25 -11.91
CA ASN A 183 8.30 -13.50 -11.69
C ASN A 183 9.40 -14.37 -11.09
N VAL A 184 9.13 -15.06 -9.99
CA VAL A 184 10.15 -15.92 -9.35
C VAL A 184 10.71 -16.95 -10.34
N VAL A 185 9.85 -17.56 -11.16
CA VAL A 185 10.28 -18.52 -12.18
C VAL A 185 11.13 -17.83 -13.27
N LEU A 186 10.68 -16.70 -13.83
CA LEU A 186 11.41 -15.99 -14.87
C LEU A 186 12.74 -15.43 -14.34
N SER A 187 12.74 -14.81 -13.16
CA SER A 187 13.98 -14.33 -12.52
C SER A 187 14.97 -15.47 -12.30
N ALA A 188 14.52 -16.62 -11.78
CA ALA A 188 15.40 -17.79 -11.61
C ALA A 188 15.99 -18.27 -12.95
N VAL A 189 15.19 -18.36 -14.01
CA VAL A 189 15.66 -18.76 -15.33
C VAL A 189 16.68 -17.76 -15.88
N PHE A 190 16.38 -16.46 -15.84
CA PHE A 190 17.28 -15.44 -16.37
C PHE A 190 18.57 -15.29 -15.56
N ILE A 191 18.47 -15.37 -14.22
CA ILE A 191 19.64 -15.24 -13.34
C ILE A 191 20.55 -16.46 -13.45
N PHE A 192 20.00 -17.67 -13.35
CA PHE A 192 20.82 -18.89 -13.21
C PHE A 192 21.04 -19.66 -14.53
N ALA A 193 20.04 -19.73 -15.44
CA ALA A 193 20.19 -20.47 -16.69
C ALA A 193 20.79 -19.63 -17.81
N PHE A 194 20.49 -18.31 -17.83
CA PHE A 194 21.05 -17.38 -18.83
C PHE A 194 22.22 -16.54 -18.29
N ASP A 195 22.59 -16.71 -17.01
CA ASP A 195 23.70 -15.99 -16.36
C ASP A 195 23.60 -14.45 -16.44
N MET A 196 22.36 -13.93 -16.42
CA MET A 196 22.12 -12.48 -16.57
C MET A 196 22.28 -11.71 -15.26
N GLY A 197 22.48 -12.36 -14.11
CA GLY A 197 22.65 -11.71 -12.81
C GLY A 197 21.52 -10.72 -12.50
N VAL A 198 21.88 -9.48 -12.16
CA VAL A 198 20.91 -8.42 -11.79
C VAL A 198 19.99 -8.05 -12.95
N ALA A 199 20.49 -8.06 -14.20
CA ALA A 199 19.66 -7.84 -15.39
C ALA A 199 18.52 -8.87 -15.49
N GLY A 200 18.79 -10.13 -15.13
CA GLY A 200 17.80 -11.20 -15.12
C GLY A 200 16.65 -10.94 -14.14
N ALA A 201 16.92 -10.41 -12.93
CA ALA A 201 15.91 -10.00 -11.98
C ALA A 201 15.05 -8.84 -12.52
N GLY A 202 15.67 -7.82 -13.13
CA GLY A 202 14.96 -6.68 -13.75
C GLY A 202 14.06 -7.12 -14.90
N LEU A 203 14.58 -8.01 -15.79
CA LEU A 203 13.82 -8.54 -16.93
C LEU A 203 12.67 -9.44 -16.48
N GLY A 204 12.90 -10.33 -15.50
CA GLY A 204 11.87 -11.17 -14.91
C GLY A 204 10.72 -10.33 -14.33
N THR A 205 11.06 -9.25 -13.61
CA THR A 205 10.08 -8.28 -13.08
C THR A 205 9.31 -7.60 -14.21
N THR A 206 9.98 -7.15 -15.25
CA THR A 206 9.34 -6.48 -16.40
C THR A 206 8.35 -7.38 -17.12
N LEU A 207 8.76 -8.61 -17.46
CA LEU A 207 7.91 -9.54 -18.19
C LEU A 207 6.73 -10.03 -17.36
N SER A 208 6.95 -10.35 -16.07
CA SER A 208 5.86 -10.79 -15.19
C SER A 208 4.84 -9.68 -14.91
N THR A 209 5.31 -8.44 -14.70
CA THR A 209 4.44 -7.29 -14.48
C THR A 209 3.66 -6.94 -15.76
N GLY A 210 4.31 -7.02 -16.94
CA GLY A 210 3.66 -6.88 -18.23
C GLY A 210 2.61 -7.96 -18.48
N PHE A 211 2.89 -9.22 -18.11
CA PHE A 211 1.90 -10.30 -18.18
C PHE A 211 0.66 -10.00 -17.32
N VAL A 212 0.84 -9.54 -16.07
CA VAL A 212 -0.28 -9.13 -15.20
C VAL A 212 -1.08 -8.00 -15.85
N THR A 213 -0.39 -7.02 -16.47
CA THR A 213 -1.05 -5.92 -17.19
C THR A 213 -1.96 -6.45 -18.30
N VAL A 214 -1.45 -7.40 -19.11
CA VAL A 214 -2.24 -8.01 -20.18
C VAL A 214 -3.45 -8.77 -19.62
N VAL A 215 -3.25 -9.56 -18.55
CA VAL A 215 -4.32 -10.31 -17.91
C VAL A 215 -5.41 -9.38 -17.38
N LEU A 216 -5.05 -8.34 -16.61
CA LEU A 216 -6.03 -7.41 -16.05
C LEU A 216 -6.72 -6.56 -17.15
N ALA A 217 -5.95 -6.10 -18.15
CA ALA A 217 -6.49 -5.36 -19.29
C ALA A 217 -7.51 -6.20 -20.09
N TRP A 218 -7.29 -7.50 -20.20
CA TRP A 218 -8.24 -8.41 -20.88
C TRP A 218 -9.64 -8.32 -20.29
N GLY A 219 -9.77 -8.40 -18.95
CA GLY A 219 -11.05 -8.24 -18.27
C GLY A 219 -11.57 -6.81 -18.29
N MET A 220 -10.67 -5.81 -18.24
CA MET A 220 -11.06 -4.39 -18.32
C MET A 220 -11.56 -3.97 -19.72
N VAL A 221 -11.34 -4.78 -20.75
CA VAL A 221 -11.99 -4.59 -22.06
C VAL A 221 -13.26 -5.45 -22.21
N GLY A 222 -13.76 -6.02 -21.11
CA GLY A 222 -15.03 -6.77 -21.07
C GLY A 222 -14.93 -8.20 -21.60
N ARG A 223 -13.72 -8.79 -21.63
CA ARG A 223 -13.54 -10.18 -22.11
C ARG A 223 -13.50 -11.15 -20.95
N SER A 224 -14.20 -12.27 -21.08
CA SER A 224 -14.22 -13.32 -20.06
C SER A 224 -12.90 -14.10 -19.99
N TYR A 225 -12.59 -14.64 -18.82
CA TYR A 225 -11.40 -15.48 -18.55
C TYR A 225 -11.68 -16.99 -18.66
N GLY A 226 -12.86 -17.37 -19.14
CA GLY A 226 -13.24 -18.77 -19.25
C GLY A 226 -13.47 -19.44 -17.88
N ARG A 227 -12.70 -20.52 -17.60
CA ARG A 227 -12.90 -21.34 -16.38
C ARG A 227 -12.01 -20.94 -15.18
N LEU A 228 -11.35 -19.79 -15.23
CA LEU A 228 -10.37 -19.42 -14.17
C LEU A 228 -11.02 -18.82 -12.90
N GLY A 229 -12.34 -18.72 -12.84
CA GLY A 229 -13.04 -18.10 -11.71
C GLY A 229 -12.81 -16.59 -11.60
N MET A 230 -12.19 -16.00 -12.62
CA MET A 230 -11.99 -14.57 -12.75
C MET A 230 -13.12 -13.96 -13.57
N GLU A 231 -13.62 -12.80 -13.14
CA GLU A 231 -14.71 -12.11 -13.83
C GLU A 231 -14.20 -10.90 -14.62
N PRO A 232 -14.81 -10.60 -15.80
CA PRO A 232 -14.53 -9.34 -16.49
C PRO A 232 -15.03 -8.16 -15.63
N SER A 233 -14.33 -7.04 -15.70
CA SER A 233 -14.77 -5.85 -14.98
C SER A 233 -16.12 -5.37 -15.48
N PRO A 234 -17.10 -5.12 -14.61
CA PRO A 234 -18.37 -4.50 -15.01
C PRO A 234 -18.19 -3.05 -15.44
N VAL A 235 -17.03 -2.46 -15.12
CA VAL A 235 -16.62 -1.10 -15.51
C VAL A 235 -15.44 -1.22 -16.48
N PRO A 236 -15.70 -1.42 -17.80
CA PRO A 236 -14.66 -1.56 -18.80
C PRO A 236 -14.02 -0.20 -19.14
N ILE A 237 -12.84 -0.23 -19.76
CA ILE A 237 -12.25 0.97 -20.37
C ILE A 237 -13.15 1.42 -21.51
N THR A 238 -13.55 2.70 -21.49
CA THR A 238 -14.46 3.27 -22.50
C THR A 238 -13.83 3.26 -23.88
N ARG A 239 -14.56 2.72 -24.86
CA ARG A 239 -14.17 2.73 -26.29
C ARG A 239 -14.89 3.79 -27.10
N SER A 240 -15.99 4.33 -26.58
CA SER A 240 -16.85 5.35 -27.22
C SER A 240 -16.99 6.54 -26.28
N GLY A 241 -16.86 7.75 -26.81
CA GLY A 241 -17.00 8.98 -26.05
C GLY A 241 -15.70 9.81 -25.98
N PRO A 242 -15.70 10.93 -25.26
CA PRO A 242 -14.52 11.75 -25.11
C PRO A 242 -13.44 11.02 -24.32
N TRP A 243 -12.30 10.75 -24.96
CA TRP A 243 -11.14 10.09 -24.32
C TRP A 243 -10.56 10.93 -23.18
N LEU A 244 -10.74 12.25 -23.23
CA LEU A 244 -10.23 13.18 -22.25
C LEU A 244 -11.40 14.02 -21.70
N ASP A 245 -11.69 13.84 -20.41
CA ASP A 245 -12.58 14.68 -19.62
C ASP A 245 -11.75 15.42 -18.56
N LEU A 246 -11.51 16.70 -18.81
CA LEU A 246 -10.72 17.55 -17.89
C LEU A 246 -11.40 17.74 -16.53
N GLY A 247 -12.73 17.67 -16.47
CA GLY A 247 -13.48 17.75 -15.21
C GLY A 247 -13.21 16.53 -14.32
N LEU A 248 -13.35 15.32 -14.88
CA LEU A 248 -13.04 14.06 -14.19
C LEU A 248 -11.54 13.94 -13.88
N ALA A 249 -10.67 14.29 -14.82
CA ALA A 249 -9.22 14.29 -14.58
C ALA A 249 -8.84 15.23 -13.42
N LYS A 250 -9.46 16.41 -13.33
CA LYS A 250 -9.27 17.33 -12.21
C LYS A 250 -9.77 16.72 -10.88
N GLN A 251 -10.95 16.11 -10.85
CA GLN A 251 -11.48 15.44 -9.66
C GLN A 251 -10.53 14.31 -9.20
N LEU A 252 -10.05 13.50 -10.15
CA LEU A 252 -9.11 12.43 -9.88
C LEU A 252 -7.81 12.98 -9.26
N VAL A 253 -7.24 14.05 -9.81
CA VAL A 253 -6.04 14.70 -9.26
C VAL A 253 -6.32 15.32 -7.89
N GLU A 254 -7.47 15.97 -7.67
CA GLU A 254 -7.85 16.55 -6.38
C GLU A 254 -7.90 15.51 -5.25
N ILE A 255 -8.32 14.28 -5.54
CA ILE A 255 -8.37 13.17 -4.57
C ILE A 255 -7.00 12.49 -4.45
N SER A 256 -6.30 12.27 -5.58
CA SER A 256 -5.05 11.52 -5.63
C SER A 256 -3.85 12.28 -5.08
N ALA A 257 -3.74 13.59 -5.33
CA ALA A 257 -2.56 14.37 -4.94
C ALA A 257 -2.32 14.39 -3.41
N PRO A 258 -3.34 14.62 -2.54
CA PRO A 258 -3.13 14.50 -1.10
C PRO A 258 -2.79 13.07 -0.65
N GLU A 259 -3.35 12.04 -1.31
CA GLU A 259 -3.03 10.65 -1.00
C GLU A 259 -1.58 10.30 -1.39
N ILE A 260 -1.10 10.78 -2.53
CA ILE A 260 0.33 10.70 -2.91
C ILE A 260 1.18 11.38 -1.82
N GLY A 261 0.84 12.62 -1.44
CA GLY A 261 1.54 13.37 -0.40
C GLY A 261 1.57 12.61 0.94
N ARG A 262 0.46 11.99 1.32
CA ARG A 262 0.37 11.17 2.55
C ARG A 262 1.35 9.99 2.51
N ARG A 263 1.43 9.26 1.40
CA ARG A 263 2.34 8.11 1.23
C ARG A 263 3.79 8.53 1.21
N LEU A 264 4.12 9.59 0.48
CA LEU A 264 5.48 10.13 0.47
C LEU A 264 5.91 10.61 1.87
N ALA A 265 5.04 11.33 2.59
CA ALA A 265 5.30 11.74 3.96
C ALA A 265 5.59 10.54 4.90
N GLN A 266 4.86 9.42 4.71
CA GLN A 266 5.09 8.19 5.46
C GLN A 266 6.47 7.59 5.17
N GLY A 267 6.88 7.52 3.90
CA GLY A 267 8.17 6.99 3.50
C GLY A 267 9.34 7.87 3.97
N ILE A 268 9.22 9.18 3.81
CA ILE A 268 10.30 10.14 4.15
C ILE A 268 10.58 10.19 5.66
N THR A 269 9.58 9.99 6.51
CA THR A 269 9.75 10.03 7.98
C THR A 269 10.75 8.99 8.50
N VAL A 270 10.98 7.94 7.75
CA VAL A 270 11.91 6.86 8.11
C VAL A 270 13.34 7.37 8.29
N PHE A 271 13.80 8.26 7.39
CA PHE A 271 15.18 8.75 7.38
C PHE A 271 15.54 9.54 8.65
N PRO A 272 14.78 10.60 9.04
CA PRO A 272 15.09 11.32 10.28
C PRO A 272 14.93 10.45 11.54
N LEU A 273 14.01 9.48 11.56
CA LEU A 273 13.90 8.55 12.70
C LEU A 273 15.14 7.66 12.84
N LEU A 274 15.67 7.12 11.73
CA LEU A 274 16.89 6.32 11.75
C LEU A 274 18.11 7.19 12.06
N TRP A 275 18.15 8.43 11.59
CA TRP A 275 19.22 9.37 11.94
C TRP A 275 19.23 9.68 13.45
N ILE A 276 18.06 9.90 14.06
CA ILE A 276 17.94 10.07 15.52
C ILE A 276 18.36 8.77 16.23
N ALA A 277 17.91 7.60 15.76
CA ALA A 277 18.26 6.30 16.33
C ALA A 277 19.80 6.08 16.30
N ALA A 278 20.48 6.51 15.24
CA ALA A 278 21.93 6.40 15.11
C ALA A 278 22.71 7.17 16.21
N ALA A 279 22.13 8.23 16.75
CA ALA A 279 22.71 8.99 17.85
C ALA A 279 22.75 8.20 19.18
N PHE A 280 21.91 7.16 19.32
CA PHE A 280 21.90 6.22 20.47
C PHE A 280 22.82 5.01 20.26
N GLY A 281 23.45 4.89 19.11
CA GLY A 281 24.39 3.81 18.79
C GLY A 281 23.81 2.68 17.92
N PRO A 282 24.69 1.81 17.39
CA PRO A 282 24.33 0.80 16.38
C PRO A 282 23.33 -0.25 16.88
N VAL A 283 23.36 -0.59 18.16
CA VAL A 283 22.42 -1.54 18.77
C VAL A 283 20.99 -1.01 18.70
N VAL A 284 20.81 0.29 18.98
CA VAL A 284 19.48 0.93 18.91
C VAL A 284 18.98 1.00 17.47
N VAL A 285 19.85 1.33 16.51
CA VAL A 285 19.49 1.32 15.07
C VAL A 285 18.99 -0.05 14.63
N THR A 286 19.73 -1.10 14.99
CA THR A 286 19.33 -2.49 14.69
C THR A 286 17.98 -2.83 15.34
N ALA A 287 17.81 -2.49 16.61
CA ALA A 287 16.58 -2.75 17.35
C ALA A 287 15.35 -2.02 16.74
N VAL A 288 15.51 -0.73 16.37
CA VAL A 288 14.52 0.06 15.64
C VAL A 288 14.12 -0.63 14.34
N GLU A 289 15.10 -1.08 13.55
CA GLU A 289 14.83 -1.72 12.25
C GLU A 289 14.12 -3.06 12.41
N VAL A 290 14.50 -3.89 13.41
CA VAL A 290 13.80 -5.15 13.74
C VAL A 290 12.36 -4.85 14.14
N GLY A 291 12.12 -3.88 15.02
CA GLY A 291 10.77 -3.48 15.43
C GLY A 291 9.92 -2.99 14.24
N ARG A 292 10.51 -2.20 13.35
CA ARG A 292 9.85 -1.73 12.12
C ARG A 292 9.52 -2.87 11.17
N ARG A 293 10.41 -3.85 11.00
CA ARG A 293 10.21 -5.01 10.13
C ARG A 293 9.03 -5.85 10.62
N VAL A 294 8.98 -6.15 11.92
CA VAL A 294 7.87 -6.90 12.52
C VAL A 294 6.56 -6.12 12.40
N ARG A 295 6.57 -4.83 12.70
CA ARG A 295 5.40 -3.94 12.53
C ARG A 295 4.89 -3.93 11.08
N SER A 296 5.79 -3.90 10.09
CA SER A 296 5.44 -3.92 8.67
C SER A 296 4.73 -5.22 8.27
N LEU A 297 5.15 -6.36 8.81
CA LEU A 297 4.46 -7.64 8.58
C LEU A 297 3.02 -7.62 9.10
N ILE A 298 2.81 -7.11 10.31
CA ILE A 298 1.46 -6.96 10.88
C ILE A 298 0.62 -5.99 10.04
N ASN A 299 1.24 -4.92 9.53
CA ASN A 299 0.55 -3.91 8.72
C ASN A 299 0.00 -4.42 7.39
N SER A 300 0.41 -5.60 6.93
CA SER A 300 -0.16 -6.24 5.72
C SER A 300 -1.69 -6.43 5.81
N ILE A 301 -2.22 -6.62 7.02
CA ILE A 301 -3.67 -6.72 7.29
C ILE A 301 -4.40 -5.44 6.87
N ASN A 302 -3.77 -4.28 7.08
CA ASN A 302 -4.34 -2.97 6.73
C ASN A 302 -4.55 -2.80 5.22
N TRP A 303 -3.72 -3.45 4.39
CA TRP A 303 -3.87 -3.40 2.94
C TRP A 303 -5.20 -3.99 2.47
N GLY A 304 -5.74 -4.96 3.21
CA GLY A 304 -7.06 -5.52 2.95
C GLY A 304 -8.19 -4.69 3.56
N LEU A 305 -8.16 -4.48 4.87
CA LEU A 305 -9.26 -3.83 5.59
C LEU A 305 -9.43 -2.34 5.23
N GLY A 306 -8.33 -1.60 5.05
CA GLY A 306 -8.40 -0.19 4.63
C GLY A 306 -8.98 -0.04 3.22
N LEU A 307 -8.66 -0.99 2.33
CA LEU A 307 -9.20 -0.98 0.98
C LEU A 307 -10.67 -1.42 0.93
N ALA A 308 -11.05 -2.43 1.72
CA ALA A 308 -12.45 -2.83 1.88
C ALA A 308 -13.29 -1.65 2.42
N ALA A 309 -12.77 -0.91 3.41
CA ALA A 309 -13.43 0.29 3.91
C ALA A 309 -13.63 1.34 2.81
N SER A 310 -12.60 1.58 1.98
CA SER A 310 -12.71 2.55 0.88
C SER A 310 -13.74 2.13 -0.17
N SER A 311 -13.74 0.87 -0.57
CA SER A 311 -14.67 0.36 -1.58
C SER A 311 -16.12 0.35 -1.08
N LEU A 312 -16.38 -0.26 0.09
CA LEU A 312 -17.73 -0.42 0.62
C LEU A 312 -18.36 0.93 1.01
N VAL A 313 -17.60 1.81 1.68
CA VAL A 313 -18.08 3.17 1.96
C VAL A 313 -18.37 3.93 0.67
N GLY A 314 -17.48 3.84 -0.33
CA GLY A 314 -17.68 4.50 -1.62
C GLY A 314 -18.93 4.00 -2.36
N GLN A 315 -19.16 2.69 -2.38
CA GLN A 315 -20.34 2.09 -3.03
C GLN A 315 -21.65 2.53 -2.35
N GLN A 316 -21.71 2.52 -1.01
CA GLN A 316 -22.91 2.99 -0.28
C GLN A 316 -23.15 4.48 -0.49
N LEU A 317 -22.10 5.29 -0.56
CA LEU A 317 -22.23 6.71 -0.88
C LEU A 317 -22.74 6.94 -2.31
N GLY A 318 -22.31 6.10 -3.25
CA GLY A 318 -22.83 6.11 -4.62
C GLY A 318 -24.31 5.77 -4.68
N ALA A 319 -24.75 4.80 -3.87
CA ALA A 319 -26.14 4.42 -3.70
C ALA A 319 -27.00 5.42 -2.88
N ASP A 320 -26.44 6.56 -2.53
CA ASP A 320 -27.06 7.63 -1.70
C ASP A 320 -27.38 7.21 -0.26
N ASP A 321 -26.81 6.10 0.23
CA ASP A 321 -26.98 5.61 1.59
C ASP A 321 -25.80 6.03 2.50
N GLU A 322 -25.87 7.28 2.99
CA GLU A 322 -24.85 7.84 3.88
C GLU A 322 -24.82 7.18 5.26
N ASP A 323 -25.91 6.59 5.70
CA ASP A 323 -26.00 5.98 7.03
C ASP A 323 -25.39 4.57 6.98
N GLU A 324 -25.64 3.80 5.93
CA GLU A 324 -24.99 2.51 5.71
C GLU A 324 -23.48 2.68 5.46
N ALA A 325 -23.08 3.69 4.69
CA ALA A 325 -21.67 4.05 4.53
C ALA A 325 -20.98 4.35 5.87
N GLY A 326 -21.65 5.09 6.76
CA GLY A 326 -21.18 5.39 8.11
C GLY A 326 -21.08 4.17 9.00
N ALA A 327 -22.02 3.22 8.87
CA ALA A 327 -22.02 1.94 9.58
C ALA A 327 -20.85 1.07 9.13
N TYR A 328 -20.66 0.86 7.81
CA TYR A 328 -19.52 0.13 7.26
C TYR A 328 -18.19 0.69 7.78
N GLY A 329 -17.96 1.99 7.62
CA GLY A 329 -16.70 2.60 8.06
C GLY A 329 -16.44 2.44 9.56
N THR A 330 -17.46 2.61 10.40
CA THR A 330 -17.32 2.47 11.86
C THR A 330 -17.06 1.02 12.28
N GLU A 331 -17.78 0.07 11.68
CA GLU A 331 -17.68 -1.35 12.03
C GLU A 331 -16.37 -1.96 11.51
N ILE A 332 -15.92 -1.60 10.31
CA ILE A 332 -14.61 -2.03 9.78
C ILE A 332 -13.46 -1.50 10.66
N VAL A 333 -13.54 -0.25 11.14
CA VAL A 333 -12.55 0.28 12.09
C VAL A 333 -12.53 -0.54 13.39
N ARG A 334 -13.69 -0.87 13.97
CA ARG A 334 -13.77 -1.72 15.18
C ARG A 334 -13.18 -3.10 14.92
N LEU A 335 -13.56 -3.74 13.82
CA LEU A 335 -13.03 -5.05 13.42
C LEU A 335 -11.51 -5.00 13.27
N SER A 336 -10.98 -3.98 12.60
CA SER A 336 -9.55 -3.76 12.43
C SER A 336 -8.84 -3.66 13.79
N VAL A 337 -9.32 -2.80 14.68
CA VAL A 337 -8.72 -2.65 16.02
C VAL A 337 -8.68 -3.98 16.76
N VAL A 338 -9.77 -4.77 16.74
CA VAL A 338 -9.82 -6.09 17.40
C VAL A 338 -8.79 -7.06 16.80
N ILE A 339 -8.69 -7.15 15.47
CA ILE A 339 -7.72 -8.01 14.79
C ILE A 339 -6.29 -7.57 15.14
N TYR A 340 -6.01 -6.27 15.11
CA TYR A 340 -4.68 -5.75 15.41
C TYR A 340 -4.30 -5.91 16.87
N VAL A 341 -5.23 -5.74 17.82
CA VAL A 341 -5.00 -6.00 19.24
C VAL A 341 -4.67 -7.48 19.46
N ALA A 342 -5.40 -8.40 18.82
CA ALA A 342 -5.10 -9.83 18.89
C ALA A 342 -3.71 -10.15 18.34
N ALA A 343 -3.38 -9.64 17.15
CA ALA A 343 -2.07 -9.84 16.52
C ALA A 343 -0.93 -9.22 17.37
N ALA A 344 -1.12 -8.00 17.86
CA ALA A 344 -0.15 -7.32 18.70
C ALA A 344 0.10 -8.09 20.01
N SER A 345 -0.98 -8.62 20.65
CA SER A 345 -0.86 -9.41 21.88
C SER A 345 0.01 -10.65 21.67
N VAL A 346 -0.18 -11.36 20.55
CA VAL A 346 0.65 -12.51 20.21
C VAL A 346 2.11 -12.09 20.04
N VAL A 347 2.38 -11.03 19.26
CA VAL A 347 3.76 -10.58 19.01
C VAL A 347 4.43 -10.07 20.28
N VAL A 348 3.71 -9.38 21.17
CA VAL A 348 4.26 -8.92 22.45
C VAL A 348 4.66 -10.09 23.35
N VAL A 349 3.83 -11.15 23.42
CA VAL A 349 4.13 -12.36 24.20
C VAL A 349 5.39 -13.08 23.67
N PHE A 350 5.59 -13.06 22.35
CA PHE A 350 6.74 -13.71 21.69
C PHE A 350 7.83 -12.72 21.28
N ALA A 351 7.89 -11.51 21.86
CA ALA A 351 8.82 -10.46 21.42
C ALA A 351 10.30 -10.89 21.52
N GLU A 352 10.72 -11.53 22.62
CA GLU A 352 12.10 -12.02 22.78
C GLU A 352 12.46 -13.13 21.79
N PRO A 353 11.69 -14.24 21.65
CA PRO A 353 11.95 -15.24 20.61
C PRO A 353 12.01 -14.64 19.21
N ILE A 354 11.12 -13.69 18.88
CA ILE A 354 11.12 -13.02 17.56
C ILE A 354 12.39 -12.19 17.40
N ALA A 355 12.77 -11.39 18.39
CA ALA A 355 14.01 -10.58 18.34
C ALA A 355 15.26 -11.47 18.18
N GLY A 356 15.31 -12.61 18.86
CA GLY A 356 16.40 -13.59 18.76
C GLY A 356 16.57 -14.23 17.38
N LEU A 357 15.61 -14.09 16.46
CA LEU A 357 15.78 -14.49 15.06
C LEU A 357 16.63 -13.50 14.25
N PHE A 358 16.80 -12.27 14.74
CA PHE A 358 17.47 -11.19 14.04
C PHE A 358 18.81 -10.79 14.66
N VAL A 359 18.95 -10.97 15.99
CA VAL A 359 20.15 -10.59 16.76
C VAL A 359 20.52 -11.70 17.74
N SER A 360 21.82 -11.79 18.11
CA SER A 360 22.33 -12.93 18.88
C SER A 360 22.86 -12.58 20.27
N GLY A 361 23.18 -11.30 20.54
CA GLY A 361 23.70 -10.85 21.85
C GLY A 361 22.55 -10.69 22.87
N PRO A 362 22.74 -11.11 24.15
CA PRO A 362 21.69 -11.05 25.15
C PRO A 362 21.12 -9.64 25.36
N GLU A 363 21.98 -8.60 25.42
CA GLU A 363 21.56 -7.22 25.58
C GLU A 363 20.85 -6.69 24.32
N GLU A 364 21.34 -7.08 23.13
CA GLU A 364 20.77 -6.73 21.83
C GLU A 364 19.37 -7.36 21.67
N VAL A 365 19.17 -8.61 22.10
CA VAL A 365 17.88 -9.29 22.08
C VAL A 365 16.87 -8.57 22.98
N VAL A 366 17.26 -8.20 24.19
CA VAL A 366 16.35 -7.47 25.11
C VAL A 366 15.93 -6.13 24.51
N GLN A 367 16.89 -5.37 23.92
CA GLN A 367 16.58 -4.08 23.31
C GLN A 367 15.73 -4.23 22.04
N ALA A 368 16.04 -5.18 21.18
CA ALA A 368 15.25 -5.48 19.99
C ALA A 368 13.83 -5.97 20.36
N ALA A 369 13.69 -6.80 21.40
CA ALA A 369 12.39 -7.27 21.91
C ALA A 369 11.50 -6.11 22.38
N ALA A 370 12.08 -5.09 23.04
CA ALA A 370 11.35 -3.89 23.43
C ALA A 370 10.80 -3.15 22.19
N PHE A 371 11.59 -2.97 21.11
CA PHE A 371 11.14 -2.36 19.87
C PHE A 371 10.13 -3.25 19.11
N VAL A 372 10.26 -4.57 19.15
CA VAL A 372 9.29 -5.52 18.61
C VAL A 372 7.94 -5.35 19.32
N ALA A 373 7.94 -5.29 20.64
CA ALA A 373 6.72 -5.11 21.45
C ALA A 373 6.07 -3.73 21.17
N VAL A 374 6.84 -2.65 21.21
CA VAL A 374 6.34 -1.30 20.90
C VAL A 374 5.87 -1.21 19.43
N GLY A 375 6.59 -1.83 18.51
CA GLY A 375 6.21 -1.95 17.11
C GLY A 375 4.87 -2.65 16.93
N ALA A 376 4.64 -3.77 17.63
CA ALA A 376 3.38 -4.49 17.63
C ALA A 376 2.22 -3.65 18.22
N ILE A 377 2.45 -2.96 19.33
CA ILE A 377 1.45 -2.06 19.92
C ILE A 377 1.14 -0.90 18.95
N SER A 378 2.15 -0.32 18.30
CA SER A 378 1.95 0.75 17.33
C SER A 378 1.20 0.29 16.08
N ALA A 379 1.25 -1.01 15.75
CA ALA A 379 0.50 -1.57 14.62
C ALA A 379 -1.02 -1.45 14.83
N VAL A 380 -1.52 -1.45 16.07
CA VAL A 380 -2.94 -1.18 16.36
C VAL A 380 -3.33 0.22 15.88
N GLY A 381 -2.44 1.20 16.07
CA GLY A 381 -2.61 2.56 15.53
C GLY A 381 -2.63 2.57 13.99
N PHE A 382 -1.84 1.72 13.32
CA PHE A 382 -1.93 1.56 11.86
C PHE A 382 -3.28 0.99 11.41
N GLY A 383 -3.82 0.00 12.12
CA GLY A 383 -5.14 -0.55 11.85
C GLY A 383 -6.23 0.53 11.95
N LEU A 384 -6.16 1.37 12.99
CA LEU A 384 -7.06 2.49 13.19
C LEU A 384 -6.89 3.55 12.09
N ASP A 385 -5.65 3.99 11.81
CA ASP A 385 -5.34 5.00 10.78
C ASP A 385 -5.77 4.54 9.39
N GLY A 386 -5.36 3.34 8.99
CA GLY A 386 -5.57 2.84 7.64
C GLY A 386 -7.02 2.58 7.30
N THR A 387 -7.80 2.04 8.23
CA THR A 387 -9.23 1.80 7.99
C THR A 387 -10.06 3.09 8.06
N ALA A 388 -9.76 4.01 8.99
CA ALA A 388 -10.42 5.30 9.06
C ALA A 388 -10.07 6.18 7.85
N ALA A 389 -8.79 6.23 7.45
CA ALA A 389 -8.36 6.93 6.24
C ALA A 389 -8.92 6.26 4.98
N GLY A 390 -9.05 4.92 4.96
CA GLY A 390 -9.70 4.17 3.89
C GLY A 390 -11.16 4.57 3.71
N ALA A 391 -11.92 4.66 4.79
CA ALA A 391 -13.31 5.11 4.75
C ALA A 391 -13.44 6.56 4.25
N LEU A 392 -12.55 7.47 4.70
CA LEU A 392 -12.47 8.85 4.21
C LEU A 392 -12.08 8.90 2.72
N LEU A 393 -11.16 8.04 2.29
CA LEU A 393 -10.76 7.91 0.87
C LEU A 393 -11.96 7.47 0.01
N GLY A 394 -12.77 6.51 0.48
CA GLY A 394 -14.00 6.08 -0.20
C GLY A 394 -14.96 7.25 -0.48
N ALA A 395 -15.02 8.22 0.42
CA ALA A 395 -15.78 9.45 0.27
C ALA A 395 -15.08 10.53 -0.58
N GLY A 396 -13.82 10.34 -1.00
CA GLY A 396 -13.00 11.34 -1.69
C GLY A 396 -12.34 12.36 -0.76
N ASP A 397 -12.47 12.22 0.57
CA ASP A 397 -11.83 13.12 1.55
C ASP A 397 -10.42 12.64 1.88
N THR A 398 -9.45 13.05 1.08
CA THR A 398 -8.02 12.68 1.22
C THR A 398 -7.17 13.79 1.83
N ARG A 399 -7.64 15.04 1.83
CA ARG A 399 -6.88 16.20 2.33
C ARG A 399 -6.65 16.13 3.82
N LEU A 400 -7.70 15.79 4.58
CA LEU A 400 -7.62 15.72 6.04
C LEU A 400 -6.76 14.54 6.52
N PRO A 401 -6.87 13.33 5.97
CA PRO A 401 -5.93 12.23 6.25
C PRO A 401 -4.47 12.56 5.94
N PHE A 402 -4.20 13.32 4.88
CA PHE A 402 -2.85 13.82 4.60
C PHE A 402 -2.34 14.74 5.71
N VAL A 403 -3.13 15.74 6.12
CA VAL A 403 -2.78 16.65 7.21
C VAL A 403 -2.59 15.88 8.53
N ALA A 404 -3.49 14.94 8.85
CA ALA A 404 -3.38 14.09 10.04
C ALA A 404 -2.05 13.29 10.04
N SER A 405 -1.66 12.76 8.89
CA SER A 405 -0.38 12.06 8.71
C SER A 405 0.82 12.96 8.96
N LEU A 406 0.82 14.21 8.42
CA LEU A 406 1.87 15.20 8.67
C LEU A 406 1.95 15.56 10.15
N VAL A 407 0.82 15.86 10.78
CA VAL A 407 0.76 16.20 12.20
C VAL A 407 1.30 15.07 13.05
N GLY A 408 0.82 13.83 12.86
CA GLY A 408 1.27 12.68 13.64
C GLY A 408 2.78 12.44 13.54
N ARG A 409 3.34 12.55 12.34
CA ARG A 409 4.75 12.24 12.10
C ARG A 409 5.70 13.39 12.40
N TYR A 410 5.43 14.56 11.84
CA TYR A 410 6.38 15.69 11.88
C TYR A 410 6.17 16.59 13.10
N VAL A 411 4.95 16.68 13.66
CA VAL A 411 4.67 17.50 14.84
C VAL A 411 4.78 16.71 16.14
N PHE A 412 4.45 15.41 16.12
CA PHE A 412 4.46 14.59 17.34
C PHE A 412 5.59 13.56 17.36
N ALA A 413 5.68 12.67 16.36
CA ALA A 413 6.62 11.54 16.42
C ALA A 413 8.09 11.97 16.33
N LEU A 414 8.47 12.78 15.34
CA LEU A 414 9.86 13.24 15.20
C LEU A 414 10.31 14.09 16.38
N PRO A 415 9.54 15.07 16.91
CA PRO A 415 9.91 15.77 18.12
C PRO A 415 10.01 14.87 19.36
N ALA A 416 9.11 13.86 19.51
CA ALA A 416 9.21 12.90 20.61
C ALA A 416 10.50 12.07 20.54
N ALA A 417 10.90 11.61 19.35
CA ALA A 417 12.18 10.94 19.15
C ALA A 417 13.36 11.86 19.49
N ALA A 418 13.33 13.11 19.02
CA ALA A 418 14.39 14.10 19.29
C ALA A 418 14.48 14.48 20.77
N LEU A 419 13.34 14.57 21.48
CA LEU A 419 13.30 14.80 22.92
C LEU A 419 13.98 13.66 23.70
N GLY A 420 13.92 12.42 23.23
CA GLY A 420 14.68 11.32 23.81
C GLY A 420 16.19 11.58 23.83
N PHE A 421 16.72 12.26 22.83
CA PHE A 421 18.14 12.59 22.75
C PHE A 421 18.58 13.71 23.70
N VAL A 422 17.70 14.68 24.00
CA VAL A 422 18.06 15.89 24.79
C VAL A 422 17.48 15.86 26.21
N THR A 423 16.77 14.82 26.60
CA THR A 423 16.13 14.67 27.91
C THR A 423 16.43 13.29 28.51
N PRO A 424 16.15 13.06 29.82
CA PRO A 424 16.29 11.75 30.46
C PRO A 424 15.37 10.66 29.92
N LEU A 425 14.55 10.92 28.89
CA LEU A 425 13.71 9.92 28.23
C LEU A 425 14.51 8.86 27.49
N ASP A 426 15.71 9.23 27.02
CA ASP A 426 16.63 8.32 26.32
C ASP A 426 15.89 7.58 25.17
N VAL A 427 16.10 6.28 25.01
CA VAL A 427 15.48 5.42 23.98
C VAL A 427 13.92 5.43 24.07
N ALA A 428 13.35 5.76 25.23
CA ALA A 428 11.89 5.88 25.39
C ALA A 428 11.26 6.94 24.46
N GLY A 429 12.05 7.98 24.06
CA GLY A 429 11.62 8.94 23.05
C GLY A 429 11.32 8.29 21.68
N LEU A 430 12.12 7.29 21.28
CA LEU A 430 11.86 6.49 20.08
C LEU A 430 10.64 5.58 20.23
N TYR A 431 10.42 4.96 21.40
CA TYR A 431 9.20 4.19 21.66
C TYR A 431 7.97 5.06 21.53
N LEU A 432 8.00 6.26 22.12
CA LEU A 432 6.91 7.22 22.02
C LEU A 432 6.67 7.65 20.56
N ALA A 433 7.74 7.87 19.79
CA ALA A 433 7.65 8.19 18.37
C ALA A 433 6.90 7.10 17.57
N PHE A 434 7.22 5.81 17.81
CA PHE A 434 6.53 4.68 17.17
C PHE A 434 5.02 4.69 17.44
N LEU A 435 4.61 5.05 18.65
CA LEU A 435 3.20 5.13 19.03
C LEU A 435 2.54 6.36 18.39
N LEU A 436 3.15 7.54 18.54
CA LEU A 436 2.56 8.80 18.08
C LEU A 436 2.42 8.88 16.56
N GLU A 437 3.37 8.30 15.79
CA GLU A 437 3.28 8.32 14.32
C GLU A 437 2.07 7.55 13.75
N THR A 438 1.42 6.72 14.56
CA THR A 438 0.29 5.88 14.14
C THR A 438 -1.00 6.23 14.88
N TYR A 439 -0.97 6.39 16.21
CA TYR A 439 -2.15 6.69 17.01
C TYR A 439 -2.66 8.12 16.82
N VAL A 440 -1.76 9.09 16.61
CA VAL A 440 -2.20 10.49 16.39
C VAL A 440 -2.97 10.61 15.08
N PRO A 441 -2.43 10.20 13.89
CA PRO A 441 -3.21 10.27 12.67
C PRO A 441 -4.43 9.35 12.72
N GLY A 442 -4.34 8.15 13.31
CA GLY A 442 -5.46 7.23 13.47
C GLY A 442 -6.60 7.85 14.28
N GLY A 443 -6.29 8.46 15.43
CA GLY A 443 -7.26 9.15 16.27
C GLY A 443 -7.90 10.35 15.55
N ILE A 444 -7.12 11.16 14.84
CA ILE A 444 -7.61 12.29 14.06
C ILE A 444 -8.54 11.80 12.94
N ASN A 445 -8.12 10.79 12.15
CA ASN A 445 -8.91 10.28 11.03
C ASN A 445 -10.22 9.63 11.50
N TYR A 446 -10.19 8.86 12.59
CA TYR A 446 -11.40 8.29 13.16
C TYR A 446 -12.36 9.37 13.69
N TRP A 447 -11.83 10.39 14.37
CA TRP A 447 -12.63 11.51 14.85
C TRP A 447 -13.26 12.31 13.67
N LEU A 448 -12.49 12.56 12.59
CA LEU A 448 -12.99 13.21 11.38
C LEU A 448 -14.11 12.40 10.73
N PHE A 449 -13.92 11.07 10.64
CA PHE A 449 -14.93 10.17 10.11
C PHE A 449 -16.21 10.23 10.94
N ARG A 450 -16.09 10.15 12.28
CA ARG A 450 -17.24 10.25 13.20
C ARG A 450 -17.99 11.58 13.13
N ARG A 451 -17.32 12.68 12.77
CA ARG A 451 -17.96 13.99 12.57
C ARG A 451 -18.83 14.09 11.30
N GLY A 452 -18.73 13.15 10.39
CA GLY A 452 -19.58 13.07 9.20
C GLY A 452 -19.31 14.11 8.12
N ARG A 453 -18.21 14.92 8.20
CA ARG A 453 -17.88 15.91 7.19
C ARG A 453 -17.66 15.30 5.80
N TRP A 454 -17.17 14.07 5.73
CA TRP A 454 -16.95 13.30 4.50
C TRP A 454 -18.24 13.12 3.68
N LYS A 455 -19.42 13.13 4.32
CA LYS A 455 -20.73 13.10 3.63
C LYS A 455 -20.85 14.28 2.64
N ALA A 456 -20.51 15.50 3.10
CA ALA A 456 -20.54 16.68 2.25
C ALA A 456 -19.45 16.66 1.16
N VAL A 457 -18.30 16.04 1.42
CA VAL A 457 -17.24 15.88 0.41
C VAL A 457 -17.69 14.90 -0.68
N SER A 458 -18.26 13.76 -0.29
CA SER A 458 -18.79 12.78 -1.24
C SER A 458 -19.86 13.35 -2.17
N ARG A 459 -20.78 14.18 -1.65
CA ARG A 459 -21.83 14.85 -2.46
C ARG A 459 -21.26 15.71 -3.60
N LYS A 460 -19.98 16.10 -3.53
CA LYS A 460 -19.29 16.83 -4.61
C LYS A 460 -18.84 15.90 -5.75
N TYR A 461 -18.58 14.63 -5.46
CA TYR A 461 -17.95 13.70 -6.40
C TYR A 461 -18.89 12.61 -6.92
N ARG A 462 -19.88 12.21 -6.11
CA ARG A 462 -20.87 11.21 -6.49
C ARG A 462 -21.82 11.72 -7.56
N PRO A 463 -22.47 10.85 -8.34
CA PRO A 463 -23.54 11.23 -9.28
C PRO A 463 -24.63 12.02 -8.56
N SER A 464 -25.16 13.06 -9.21
CA SER A 464 -26.34 13.79 -8.69
C SER A 464 -27.58 12.97 -8.98
N ALA A 465 -28.49 12.86 -8.00
CA ALA A 465 -29.77 12.16 -8.14
C ALA A 465 -30.73 12.82 -9.19
N GLU A 466 -30.32 13.93 -9.81
CA GLU A 466 -31.13 14.69 -10.78
C GLU A 466 -30.85 14.34 -12.26
N SER A 467 -29.98 13.33 -12.54
CA SER A 467 -29.60 12.96 -13.91
C SER A 467 -30.27 11.67 -14.42
N GLY A 468 -31.37 11.21 -13.76
CA GLY A 468 -32.18 10.08 -14.17
C GLY A 468 -33.49 10.50 -14.83
#